data_45e898efffc22d428158e6f6cd1270f8
#
_entry.id   45e898efffc22d428158e6f6cd1270f8
#
_cell.length_a   1.000
_cell.length_b   1.000
_cell.length_c   1.000
_cell.angle_alpha   90.00
_cell.angle_beta   90.00
_cell.angle_gamma   90.00
#
_symmetry.space_group_name_H-M   'P 1'
#
loop_
_entity.id
_entity.type
_entity.pdbx_description
1 polymer ?
#
loop_
_entity_poly.entity_id
_entity_poly.type
_entity_poly.pdbx_seq_one_letter_code
_entity_poly.pdbx_strand_id
1 'polypeptide(L)'
;MGLSNLNHYKIMFTSLRQIIENGRTVTTDELNFPANRNAAKELQTRLCDLGILDPEIGGDMATPFGPISKGDGIIGANSRAAIFEFCRLANLNYIEKQLTVNVLQALVTAQPETFLPIEFGNASDDTASTRLAKRILRYMRTKGYWIARSPRMCNIVYVEGMNADGTLNPDTFNHWNDRRIVFRIASNGRPEMLVNDQATTEPGSYYTWHPLNPNGAARIAFGQYKAWVVGMHNNVQPALVQREKVRLHRDLNRDGFRSKNDPIDIGKTYGINQHSTRPGAPPEFVDSYSAGCFVGRRWDWHLSFLNIVKQDERYQQNRGYLFISTIIPGDDLP
;
A
#
# COMPACT_ATOMS: atom_id res chain seq x y z
N MET A 1 -11.69 -11.33 57.38
CA MET A 1 -11.87 -11.64 55.96
C MET A 1 -11.97 -10.30 55.22
N GLY A 2 -10.87 -9.77 54.79
CA GLY A 2 -10.82 -8.50 54.07
C GLY A 2 -10.57 -8.79 52.59
N LEU A 3 -11.57 -8.62 51.74
CA LEU A 3 -11.41 -8.57 50.30
C LEU A 3 -10.80 -7.21 49.98
N SER A 4 -9.54 -7.22 49.61
CA SER A 4 -8.84 -6.06 49.07
C SER A 4 -9.43 -5.73 47.69
N ASN A 5 -10.34 -4.78 47.65
CA ASN A 5 -10.73 -4.08 46.44
C ASN A 5 -9.52 -3.29 45.93
N LEU A 6 -8.67 -3.90 45.13
CA LEU A 6 -7.73 -3.20 44.27
C LEU A 6 -8.52 -2.49 43.19
N ASN A 7 -9.07 -1.32 43.52
CA ASN A 7 -9.50 -0.35 42.53
C ASN A 7 -8.27 0.01 41.68
N HIS A 8 -8.08 -0.71 40.59
CA HIS A 8 -7.20 -0.25 39.52
C HIS A 8 -7.81 1.03 38.97
N TYR A 9 -7.41 2.18 39.49
CA TYR A 9 -7.65 3.46 38.85
C TYR A 9 -7.09 3.33 37.40
N LYS A 10 -7.99 3.19 36.43
CA LYS A 10 -7.60 3.24 35.03
C LYS A 10 -7.01 4.61 34.78
N ILE A 11 -5.68 4.69 34.71
CA ILE A 11 -5.00 5.95 34.42
C ILE A 11 -5.39 6.33 32.97
N MET A 12 -5.93 7.52 32.83
CA MET A 12 -6.35 8.09 31.57
C MET A 12 -5.24 8.95 30.98
N PHE A 13 -4.84 8.65 29.76
CA PHE A 13 -3.85 9.44 29.00
C PHE A 13 -4.53 10.01 27.76
N THR A 14 -4.59 11.33 27.64
CA THR A 14 -5.15 12.00 26.46
C THR A 14 -4.10 12.24 25.36
N SER A 15 -2.81 12.11 25.69
CA SER A 15 -1.69 12.29 24.76
C SER A 15 -0.47 11.44 25.12
N LEU A 16 0.42 11.21 24.17
CA LEU A 16 1.73 10.58 24.42
C LEU A 16 2.60 11.40 25.35
N ARG A 17 2.48 12.73 25.27
CA ARG A 17 3.21 13.65 26.15
C ARG A 17 2.90 13.40 27.63
N GLN A 18 1.64 13.22 27.98
CA GLN A 18 1.25 12.89 29.37
C GLN A 18 1.88 11.58 29.86
N ILE A 19 1.96 10.56 29.00
CA ILE A 19 2.61 9.29 29.37
C ILE A 19 4.10 9.52 29.63
N ILE A 20 4.77 10.30 28.79
CA ILE A 20 6.18 10.63 28.92
C ILE A 20 6.44 11.43 30.22
N GLU A 21 5.65 12.47 30.49
CA GLU A 21 5.77 13.30 31.69
C GLU A 21 5.53 12.51 33.01
N ASN A 22 4.68 11.51 32.96
CA ASN A 22 4.47 10.60 34.09
C ASN A 22 5.63 9.58 34.31
N GLY A 23 6.59 9.52 33.40
CA GLY A 23 7.75 8.63 33.48
C GLY A 23 7.41 7.14 33.50
N ARG A 24 6.24 6.75 32.97
CA ARG A 24 5.71 5.39 33.09
C ARG A 24 5.77 4.61 31.79
N THR A 25 6.17 3.34 31.87
CA THR A 25 5.93 2.36 30.79
C THR A 25 4.44 2.02 30.74
N VAL A 26 3.84 2.03 29.55
CA VAL A 26 2.45 1.64 29.30
C VAL A 26 2.40 0.42 28.40
N THR A 27 1.33 -0.38 28.54
CA THR A 27 1.10 -1.51 27.61
C THR A 27 0.23 -1.09 26.43
N THR A 28 0.32 -1.84 25.34
CA THR A 28 -0.58 -1.65 24.18
C THR A 28 -2.03 -1.93 24.57
N ASP A 29 -2.27 -2.81 25.52
CA ASP A 29 -3.61 -3.12 26.01
C ASP A 29 -4.19 -1.95 26.85
N GLU A 30 -3.36 -1.25 27.63
CA GLU A 30 -3.78 -0.01 28.31
C GLU A 30 -4.15 1.09 27.31
N LEU A 31 -3.39 1.23 26.20
CA LEU A 31 -3.72 2.20 25.14
C LEU A 31 -5.04 1.87 24.43
N ASN A 32 -5.47 0.62 24.40
CA ASN A 32 -6.74 0.20 23.81
C ASN A 32 -7.96 0.52 24.69
N PHE A 33 -7.78 0.98 25.92
CA PHE A 33 -8.93 1.46 26.69
C PHE A 33 -9.52 2.72 26.05
N PRO A 34 -10.87 2.85 26.02
CA PRO A 34 -11.53 4.00 25.39
C PRO A 34 -11.02 5.36 25.88
N ALA A 35 -10.67 5.47 27.17
CA ALA A 35 -10.12 6.68 27.77
C ALA A 35 -8.76 7.10 27.17
N ASN A 36 -7.96 6.16 26.65
CA ASN A 36 -6.62 6.38 26.11
C ASN A 36 -6.59 6.44 24.58
N ARG A 37 -7.75 6.39 23.94
CA ARG A 37 -7.87 6.29 22.47
C ARG A 37 -7.18 7.43 21.73
N ASN A 38 -7.12 8.63 22.31
CA ASN A 38 -6.44 9.77 21.69
C ASN A 38 -4.91 9.58 21.68
N ALA A 39 -4.34 9.07 22.78
CA ALA A 39 -2.91 8.75 22.82
C ALA A 39 -2.55 7.62 21.85
N ALA A 40 -3.42 6.60 21.71
CA ALA A 40 -3.26 5.56 20.69
C ALA A 40 -3.31 6.10 19.26
N LYS A 41 -4.23 7.00 18.95
CA LYS A 41 -4.30 7.68 17.65
C LYS A 41 -3.07 8.54 17.37
N GLU A 42 -2.59 9.26 18.37
CA GLU A 42 -1.36 10.06 18.24
C GLU A 42 -0.16 9.17 17.90
N LEU A 43 0.00 8.04 18.59
CA LEU A 43 1.04 7.04 18.32
C LEU A 43 0.95 6.53 16.87
N GLN A 44 -0.24 6.10 16.45
CA GLN A 44 -0.47 5.63 15.08
C GLN A 44 -0.18 6.72 14.05
N THR A 45 -0.61 7.96 14.31
CA THR A 45 -0.35 9.11 13.44
C THR A 45 1.15 9.34 13.25
N ARG A 46 1.93 9.30 14.35
CA ARG A 46 3.39 9.46 14.28
C ARG A 46 4.04 8.36 13.45
N LEU A 47 3.68 7.10 13.68
CA LEU A 47 4.20 5.97 12.89
C LEU A 47 3.82 6.07 11.41
N CYS A 48 2.63 6.59 11.14
CA CYS A 48 2.13 6.81 9.78
C CYS A 48 2.91 7.94 9.07
N ASP A 49 3.17 9.04 9.75
CA ASP A 49 3.97 10.16 9.25
C ASP A 49 5.40 9.74 8.93
N LEU A 50 5.96 8.83 9.73
CA LEU A 50 7.28 8.23 9.49
C LEU A 50 7.29 7.24 8.32
N GLY A 51 6.14 6.89 7.72
CA GLY A 51 6.05 5.92 6.63
C GLY A 51 6.28 4.47 7.08
N ILE A 52 6.00 4.16 8.36
CA ILE A 52 6.18 2.82 8.95
C ILE A 52 4.82 2.12 9.15
N LEU A 53 3.76 2.87 9.47
CA LEU A 53 2.40 2.35 9.60
C LEU A 53 1.55 2.87 8.44
N ASP A 54 0.78 1.99 7.82
CA ASP A 54 -0.13 2.40 6.75
C ASP A 54 -1.30 3.21 7.31
N PRO A 55 -1.68 4.30 6.62
CA PRO A 55 -2.94 4.97 6.89
C PRO A 55 -4.12 4.11 6.43
N GLU A 56 -5.32 4.47 6.87
CA GLU A 56 -6.54 4.01 6.21
C GLU A 56 -6.71 4.77 4.88
N ILE A 57 -6.75 4.01 3.80
CA ILE A 57 -6.95 4.52 2.44
C ILE A 57 -8.26 3.92 1.93
N GLY A 58 -9.29 4.75 1.78
CA GLY A 58 -10.58 4.30 1.29
C GLY A 58 -10.72 4.38 -0.21
N GLY A 59 -11.49 3.45 -0.79
CA GLY A 59 -12.01 3.59 -2.15
C GLY A 59 -13.15 4.61 -2.26
N ASP A 60 -13.39 5.40 -1.21
CA ASP A 60 -14.55 6.28 -1.10
C ASP A 60 -14.36 7.60 -1.87
N MET A 61 -15.44 8.19 -2.31
CA MET A 61 -15.51 9.35 -3.22
C MET A 61 -14.91 10.65 -2.66
N ALA A 62 -14.85 10.79 -1.33
CA ALA A 62 -14.55 12.08 -0.72
C ALA A 62 -13.11 12.53 -0.87
N THR A 63 -12.18 11.58 -1.04
CA THR A 63 -10.76 11.88 -1.22
C THR A 63 -10.14 10.88 -2.18
N PRO A 64 -10.16 11.15 -3.50
CA PRO A 64 -9.47 10.30 -4.47
C PRO A 64 -7.95 10.26 -4.24
N PHE A 65 -7.44 11.05 -3.31
CA PHE A 65 -6.03 11.32 -3.12
C PHE A 65 -5.67 11.36 -1.63
N GLY A 66 -4.96 10.34 -1.17
CA GLY A 66 -4.34 10.33 0.14
C GLY A 66 -5.10 9.62 1.28
N PRO A 67 -4.50 9.60 2.46
CA PRO A 67 -5.03 8.87 3.60
C PRO A 67 -6.28 9.53 4.19
N ILE A 68 -7.32 8.72 4.46
CA ILE A 68 -8.55 9.15 5.13
C ILE A 68 -8.30 9.34 6.62
N SER A 69 -7.53 8.45 7.22
CA SER A 69 -7.19 8.47 8.64
C SER A 69 -5.82 7.84 8.87
N LYS A 70 -5.04 8.46 9.74
CA LYS A 70 -3.72 7.96 10.15
C LYS A 70 -3.78 7.01 11.36
N GLY A 71 -4.96 6.75 11.91
CA GLY A 71 -5.15 5.82 13.01
C GLY A 71 -6.58 5.75 13.51
N ASP A 72 -6.98 4.55 13.92
CA ASP A 72 -8.31 4.26 14.49
C ASP A 72 -8.32 4.36 16.03
N GLY A 73 -7.14 4.45 16.65
CA GLY A 73 -6.96 4.44 18.09
C GLY A 73 -7.03 3.04 18.70
N ILE A 74 -6.82 1.99 17.91
CA ILE A 74 -6.75 0.60 18.37
C ILE A 74 -5.39 0.02 17.98
N ILE A 75 -4.58 -0.33 18.98
CA ILE A 75 -3.26 -0.91 18.77
C ILE A 75 -3.40 -2.39 18.44
N GLY A 76 -3.67 -2.68 17.19
CA GLY A 76 -3.80 -4.01 16.61
C GLY A 76 -2.44 -4.59 16.15
N ALA A 77 -2.49 -5.68 15.37
CA ALA A 77 -1.31 -6.36 14.85
C ALA A 77 -0.43 -5.44 14.00
N ASN A 78 -1.02 -4.66 13.10
CA ASN A 78 -0.28 -3.73 12.24
C ASN A 78 0.42 -2.62 13.03
N SER A 79 -0.26 -2.05 14.03
CA SER A 79 0.35 -1.03 14.90
C SER A 79 1.51 -1.61 15.71
N ARG A 80 1.38 -2.84 16.25
CA ARG A 80 2.47 -3.52 16.96
C ARG A 80 3.66 -3.83 16.04
N ALA A 81 3.41 -4.28 14.82
CA ALA A 81 4.45 -4.47 13.81
C ALA A 81 5.20 -3.16 13.52
N ALA A 82 4.48 -2.06 13.38
CA ALA A 82 5.06 -0.74 13.16
C ALA A 82 5.88 -0.23 14.36
N ILE A 83 5.43 -0.49 15.59
CA ILE A 83 6.20 -0.17 16.81
C ILE A 83 7.50 -0.99 16.87
N PHE A 84 7.42 -2.28 16.57
CA PHE A 84 8.61 -3.15 16.47
C PHE A 84 9.61 -2.60 15.45
N GLU A 85 9.13 -2.27 14.24
CA GLU A 85 9.98 -1.73 13.18
C GLU A 85 10.58 -0.37 13.55
N PHE A 86 9.79 0.51 14.18
CA PHE A 86 10.30 1.78 14.72
C PHE A 86 11.44 1.56 15.72
N CYS A 87 11.24 0.68 16.72
CA CYS A 87 12.28 0.37 17.71
C CYS A 87 13.55 -0.17 17.05
N ARG A 88 13.42 -1.06 16.07
CA ARG A 88 14.55 -1.61 15.31
C ARG A 88 15.32 -0.50 14.57
N LEU A 89 14.62 0.39 13.88
CA LEU A 89 15.21 1.51 13.14
C LEU A 89 15.86 2.55 14.03
N ALA A 90 15.26 2.81 15.21
CA ALA A 90 15.77 3.74 16.21
C ALA A 90 16.87 3.13 17.11
N ASN A 91 17.23 1.85 16.90
CA ASN A 91 18.15 1.10 17.76
C ASN A 91 17.72 1.09 19.24
N LEU A 92 16.41 0.92 19.48
CA LEU A 92 15.80 0.86 20.80
C LEU A 92 15.43 -0.58 21.16
N ASN A 93 15.47 -0.90 22.47
CA ASN A 93 15.01 -2.20 22.94
C ASN A 93 13.49 -2.30 22.78
N TYR A 94 13.04 -3.27 21.99
CA TYR A 94 11.62 -3.60 21.86
C TYR A 94 11.23 -4.65 22.91
N ILE A 95 10.21 -4.33 23.69
CA ILE A 95 9.57 -5.28 24.61
C ILE A 95 8.15 -5.47 24.10
N GLU A 96 7.77 -6.72 23.86
CA GLU A 96 6.46 -7.03 23.30
C GLU A 96 5.33 -6.43 24.17
N LYS A 97 4.40 -5.75 23.50
CA LYS A 97 3.26 -5.05 24.11
C LYS A 97 3.60 -3.96 25.13
N GLN A 98 4.85 -3.55 25.24
CA GLN A 98 5.26 -2.48 26.15
C GLN A 98 5.83 -1.27 25.38
N LEU A 99 5.46 -0.09 25.84
CA LEU A 99 5.93 1.20 25.35
C LEU A 99 6.63 1.92 26.49
N THR A 100 7.95 1.86 26.48
CA THR A 100 8.78 2.57 27.46
C THR A 100 8.79 4.07 27.16
N VAL A 101 9.09 4.88 28.15
CA VAL A 101 9.26 6.34 27.98
C VAL A 101 10.27 6.66 26.87
N ASN A 102 11.38 5.92 26.81
CA ASN A 102 12.40 6.12 25.78
C ASN A 102 11.86 5.89 24.36
N VAL A 103 11.04 4.84 24.16
CA VAL A 103 10.39 4.57 22.86
C VAL A 103 9.44 5.69 22.49
N LEU A 104 8.60 6.13 23.43
CA LEU A 104 7.63 7.21 23.20
C LEU A 104 8.34 8.54 22.94
N GLN A 105 9.39 8.87 23.70
CA GLN A 105 10.18 10.08 23.51
C GLN A 105 10.84 10.11 22.13
N ALA A 106 11.47 9.00 21.74
CA ALA A 106 12.07 8.88 20.41
C ALA A 106 11.02 9.04 19.29
N LEU A 107 9.83 8.43 19.46
CA LEU A 107 8.76 8.50 18.47
C LEU A 107 8.23 9.93 18.28
N VAL A 108 7.97 10.66 19.38
CA VAL A 108 7.42 12.03 19.27
C VAL A 108 8.44 13.03 18.74
N THR A 109 9.74 12.77 18.87
CA THR A 109 10.81 13.64 18.38
C THR A 109 11.28 13.30 16.97
N ALA A 110 11.05 12.06 16.50
CA ALA A 110 11.46 11.64 15.15
C ALA A 110 10.80 12.49 14.06
N GLN A 111 11.60 12.96 13.10
CA GLN A 111 11.12 13.70 11.94
C GLN A 111 11.28 12.83 10.69
N PRO A 112 10.27 12.71 9.81
CA PRO A 112 10.32 11.81 8.65
C PRO A 112 11.52 12.05 7.74
N GLU A 113 11.91 13.33 7.55
CA GLU A 113 12.98 13.74 6.63
C GLU A 113 14.37 13.39 7.14
N THR A 114 14.54 13.22 8.44
CA THR A 114 15.84 12.87 9.06
C THR A 114 15.88 11.42 9.54
N PHE A 115 14.74 10.87 9.97
CA PHE A 115 14.65 9.51 10.49
C PHE A 115 14.63 8.47 9.36
N LEU A 116 13.81 8.68 8.33
CA LEU A 116 13.73 7.85 7.12
C LEU A 116 13.69 8.77 5.89
N PRO A 117 14.83 9.33 5.49
CA PRO A 117 14.91 10.25 4.37
C PRO A 117 14.51 9.56 3.06
N ILE A 118 13.99 10.34 2.12
CA ILE A 118 13.78 9.91 0.72
C ILE A 118 14.59 10.83 -0.18
N GLU A 119 15.43 10.24 -1.01
CA GLU A 119 16.20 10.96 -2.00
C GLU A 119 15.38 11.17 -3.28
N PHE A 120 14.90 12.40 -3.48
CA PHE A 120 14.08 12.76 -4.65
C PHE A 120 14.93 13.35 -5.79
N GLY A 121 16.07 13.94 -5.48
CA GLY A 121 16.98 14.53 -6.48
C GLY A 121 17.66 13.46 -7.32
N ASN A 122 18.01 13.79 -8.58
CA ASN A 122 18.83 12.91 -9.41
C ASN A 122 20.29 12.99 -8.97
N ALA A 123 20.96 11.84 -8.90
CA ALA A 123 22.39 11.73 -8.66
C ALA A 123 23.09 11.25 -9.94
N SER A 124 24.38 11.54 -10.08
CA SER A 124 25.17 11.18 -11.26
C SER A 124 25.29 9.67 -11.47
N ASP A 125 25.23 8.92 -10.37
CA ASP A 125 25.31 7.45 -10.33
C ASP A 125 23.95 6.74 -10.35
N ASP A 126 22.85 7.49 -10.56
CA ASP A 126 21.52 6.89 -10.68
C ASP A 126 21.43 6.02 -11.94
N THR A 127 20.97 4.78 -11.76
CA THR A 127 20.59 3.91 -12.88
C THR A 127 19.27 4.39 -13.52
N ALA A 128 18.93 3.88 -14.70
CA ALA A 128 17.64 4.14 -15.32
C ALA A 128 16.47 3.74 -14.40
N SER A 129 16.58 2.58 -13.74
CA SER A 129 15.58 2.11 -12.78
C SER A 129 15.45 3.02 -11.55
N THR A 130 16.57 3.51 -11.02
CA THR A 130 16.57 4.48 -9.89
C THR A 130 15.91 5.79 -10.31
N ARG A 131 16.23 6.32 -11.49
CA ARG A 131 15.60 7.53 -12.02
C ARG A 131 14.09 7.37 -12.21
N LEU A 132 13.64 6.22 -12.74
CA LEU A 132 12.22 5.93 -12.87
C LEU A 132 11.53 5.86 -11.50
N ALA A 133 12.11 5.15 -10.53
CA ALA A 133 11.55 5.09 -9.18
C ALA A 133 11.47 6.47 -8.52
N LYS A 134 12.46 7.35 -8.72
CA LYS A 134 12.42 8.74 -8.24
C LYS A 134 11.33 9.58 -8.93
N ARG A 135 11.06 9.36 -10.24
CA ARG A 135 9.93 10.00 -10.93
C ARG A 135 8.60 9.58 -10.30
N ILE A 136 8.40 8.29 -10.09
CA ILE A 136 7.20 7.74 -9.44
C ILE A 136 7.05 8.31 -8.01
N LEU A 137 8.11 8.36 -7.22
CA LEU A 137 8.10 8.93 -5.87
C LEU A 137 7.74 10.42 -5.86
N ARG A 138 8.26 11.21 -6.81
CA ARG A 138 7.88 12.64 -6.95
C ARG A 138 6.39 12.77 -7.25
N TYR A 139 5.86 11.95 -8.17
CA TYR A 139 4.44 11.91 -8.47
C TYR A 139 3.61 11.56 -7.23
N MET A 140 3.96 10.47 -6.54
CA MET A 140 3.26 10.04 -5.32
C MET A 140 3.25 11.15 -4.27
N ARG A 141 4.36 11.84 -4.06
CA ARG A 141 4.46 12.98 -3.14
C ARG A 141 3.56 14.14 -3.57
N THR A 142 3.57 14.50 -4.85
CA THR A 142 2.74 15.61 -5.38
C THR A 142 1.24 15.32 -5.23
N LYS A 143 0.83 14.07 -5.42
CA LYS A 143 -0.56 13.63 -5.23
C LYS A 143 -0.93 13.38 -3.75
N GLY A 144 0.01 13.51 -2.82
CA GLY A 144 -0.22 13.23 -1.40
C GLY A 144 -0.40 11.74 -1.09
N TYR A 145 0.06 10.84 -1.95
CA TYR A 145 0.00 9.40 -1.71
C TYR A 145 0.98 9.01 -0.60
N TRP A 146 0.55 8.09 0.23
CA TRP A 146 1.40 7.55 1.27
C TRP A 146 2.52 6.68 0.68
N ILE A 147 3.72 6.79 1.25
CA ILE A 147 4.93 6.08 0.82
C ILE A 147 5.47 5.28 2.01
N ALA A 148 5.63 3.97 1.85
CA ALA A 148 6.36 3.14 2.80
C ALA A 148 7.84 3.53 2.74
N ARG A 149 8.41 3.94 3.88
CA ARG A 149 9.79 4.47 3.96
C ARG A 149 10.79 3.48 4.57
N SER A 150 10.32 2.49 5.35
CA SER A 150 11.25 1.50 5.91
C SER A 150 11.90 0.66 4.82
N PRO A 151 13.22 0.38 4.93
CA PRO A 151 13.96 -0.47 3.99
C PRO A 151 13.43 -1.90 3.88
N ARG A 152 12.61 -2.34 4.84
CA ARG A 152 12.00 -3.68 4.86
C ARG A 152 10.57 -3.70 4.35
N MET A 153 10.09 -2.57 3.82
CA MET A 153 8.74 -2.41 3.27
C MET A 153 8.81 -2.07 1.79
N CYS A 154 7.82 -2.52 1.02
CA CYS A 154 7.75 -2.23 -0.40
C CYS A 154 6.56 -1.33 -0.75
N ASN A 155 6.71 -0.61 -1.85
CA ASN A 155 5.67 0.16 -2.52
C ASN A 155 5.32 -0.54 -3.82
N ILE A 156 4.03 -0.87 -4.03
CA ILE A 156 3.52 -1.50 -5.24
C ILE A 156 2.84 -0.42 -6.08
N VAL A 157 3.29 -0.25 -7.31
CA VAL A 157 2.76 0.77 -8.24
C VAL A 157 2.47 0.12 -9.59
N TYR A 158 1.32 0.44 -10.16
CA TYR A 158 1.01 0.16 -11.55
C TYR A 158 1.02 1.46 -12.33
N VAL A 159 1.67 1.45 -13.48
CA VAL A 159 1.79 2.62 -14.36
C VAL A 159 1.21 2.25 -15.72
N GLU A 160 0.12 2.90 -16.09
CA GLU A 160 -0.52 2.69 -17.39
C GLU A 160 0.25 3.37 -18.52
N GLY A 161 0.27 2.77 -19.68
CA GLY A 161 0.83 3.35 -20.91
C GLY A 161 2.34 3.60 -20.87
N MET A 162 3.13 2.75 -20.18
CA MET A 162 4.57 2.98 -19.98
C MET A 162 5.43 1.77 -20.38
N ASN A 163 6.56 2.04 -21.04
CA ASN A 163 7.61 1.07 -21.35
C ASN A 163 8.54 0.81 -20.13
N ALA A 164 9.35 -0.25 -20.23
CA ALA A 164 10.27 -0.65 -19.16
C ALA A 164 11.33 0.40 -18.82
N ASP A 165 11.71 1.24 -19.77
CA ASP A 165 12.67 2.33 -19.61
C ASP A 165 12.06 3.62 -19.04
N GLY A 166 10.72 3.65 -18.85
CA GLY A 166 9.99 4.81 -18.36
C GLY A 166 9.54 5.80 -19.45
N THR A 167 9.69 5.45 -20.72
CA THR A 167 9.09 6.19 -21.83
C THR A 167 7.62 5.82 -21.99
N LEU A 168 6.84 6.73 -22.58
CA LEU A 168 5.43 6.45 -22.88
C LEU A 168 5.31 5.48 -24.06
N ASN A 169 4.23 4.72 -24.07
CA ASN A 169 3.77 3.96 -25.21
C ASN A 169 2.35 4.41 -25.61
N PRO A 170 1.81 3.95 -26.76
CA PRO A 170 0.49 4.39 -27.23
C PRO A 170 -0.70 3.96 -26.37
N ASP A 171 -0.50 3.24 -25.29
CA ASP A 171 -1.55 2.69 -24.42
C ASP A 171 -2.66 1.98 -25.23
N THR A 172 -2.24 1.14 -26.17
CA THR A 172 -3.13 0.50 -27.13
C THR A 172 -4.02 -0.52 -26.44
N PHE A 173 -5.32 -0.41 -26.64
CA PHE A 173 -6.32 -1.33 -26.12
C PHE A 173 -5.96 -2.80 -26.35
N ASN A 174 -6.22 -3.67 -25.38
CA ASN A 174 -5.99 -5.11 -25.41
C ASN A 174 -4.49 -5.52 -25.46
N HIS A 175 -3.56 -4.61 -25.16
CA HIS A 175 -2.13 -4.89 -25.16
C HIS A 175 -1.55 -4.91 -23.75
N TRP A 176 -0.37 -5.53 -23.60
CA TRP A 176 0.41 -5.56 -22.37
C TRP A 176 1.29 -4.31 -22.27
N ASN A 177 0.71 -3.17 -22.10
CA ASN A 177 1.35 -1.85 -22.21
C ASN A 177 1.57 -1.14 -20.88
N ASP A 178 1.20 -1.77 -19.76
CA ASP A 178 1.40 -1.24 -18.42
C ASP A 178 2.61 -1.86 -17.75
N ARG A 179 3.04 -1.20 -16.66
CA ARG A 179 4.11 -1.70 -15.81
C ARG A 179 3.59 -2.01 -14.41
N ARG A 180 3.93 -3.21 -13.90
CA ARG A 180 3.86 -3.54 -12.48
C ARG A 180 5.23 -3.29 -11.88
N ILE A 181 5.31 -2.31 -10.99
CA ILE A 181 6.54 -1.85 -10.37
C ILE A 181 6.47 -2.11 -8.87
N VAL A 182 7.54 -2.65 -8.31
CA VAL A 182 7.76 -2.71 -6.86
C VAL A 182 9.11 -2.08 -6.57
N PHE A 183 9.13 -1.16 -5.62
CA PHE A 183 10.38 -0.58 -5.12
C PHE A 183 10.32 -0.43 -3.59
N ARG A 184 11.48 -0.33 -2.97
CA ARG A 184 11.65 0.05 -1.56
C ARG A 184 12.56 1.26 -1.44
N ILE A 185 12.52 1.91 -0.30
CA ILE A 185 13.48 2.97 0.05
C ILE A 185 14.60 2.31 0.83
N ALA A 186 15.82 2.33 0.32
CA ALA A 186 16.99 1.81 1.03
C ALA A 186 17.34 2.67 2.25
N SER A 187 18.19 2.16 3.14
CA SER A 187 18.58 2.86 4.37
C SER A 187 19.26 4.21 4.13
N ASN A 188 19.83 4.42 2.96
CA ASN A 188 20.44 5.69 2.53
C ASN A 188 19.41 6.65 1.87
N GLY A 189 18.12 6.30 1.84
CA GLY A 189 17.05 7.10 1.24
C GLY A 189 16.86 6.90 -0.27
N ARG A 190 17.72 6.12 -0.94
CA ARG A 190 17.59 5.87 -2.39
C ARG A 190 16.51 4.83 -2.67
N PRO A 191 15.65 5.03 -3.68
CA PRO A 191 14.73 4.00 -4.11
C PRO A 191 15.47 2.90 -4.87
N GLU A 192 15.17 1.66 -4.51
CA GLU A 192 15.64 0.44 -5.18
C GLU A 192 14.47 -0.22 -5.90
N MET A 193 14.56 -0.33 -7.23
CA MET A 193 13.59 -1.05 -8.05
C MET A 193 13.77 -2.55 -7.87
N LEU A 194 12.74 -3.24 -7.39
CA LEU A 194 12.75 -4.68 -7.16
C LEU A 194 12.01 -5.44 -8.27
N VAL A 195 10.98 -4.82 -8.85
CA VAL A 195 10.18 -5.37 -9.95
C VAL A 195 9.90 -4.26 -10.95
N ASN A 196 9.97 -4.59 -12.23
CA ASN A 196 9.50 -3.74 -13.33
C ASN A 196 9.00 -4.64 -14.46
N ASP A 197 7.81 -5.23 -14.26
CA ASP A 197 7.24 -6.25 -15.12
C ASP A 197 6.20 -5.67 -16.07
N GLN A 198 6.05 -6.30 -17.23
CA GLN A 198 4.96 -6.02 -18.17
C GLN A 198 3.64 -6.56 -17.60
N ALA A 199 2.60 -5.74 -17.64
CA ALA A 199 1.29 -6.04 -17.08
C ALA A 199 0.17 -5.35 -17.84
N THR A 200 -1.07 -5.54 -17.37
CA THR A 200 -2.23 -4.72 -17.69
C THR A 200 -3.01 -4.41 -16.39
N THR A 201 -3.59 -3.23 -16.33
CA THR A 201 -4.55 -2.80 -15.30
C THR A 201 -5.98 -2.74 -15.88
N GLU A 202 -6.14 -3.14 -17.12
CA GLU A 202 -7.33 -2.98 -17.92
C GLU A 202 -7.98 -4.32 -18.30
N PRO A 203 -9.29 -4.32 -18.60
CA PRO A 203 -9.93 -5.48 -19.20
C PRO A 203 -9.40 -5.71 -20.63
N GLY A 204 -9.22 -6.97 -21.01
CA GLY A 204 -8.94 -7.31 -22.40
C GLY A 204 -10.19 -7.30 -23.27
N SER A 205 -10.00 -7.48 -24.58
CA SER A 205 -11.06 -7.39 -25.58
C SER A 205 -12.27 -8.28 -25.28
N TYR A 206 -12.03 -9.52 -24.86
CA TYR A 206 -13.13 -10.44 -24.55
C TYR A 206 -14.10 -9.87 -23.51
N TYR A 207 -13.59 -9.40 -22.36
CA TYR A 207 -14.46 -8.90 -21.28
C TYR A 207 -14.92 -7.45 -21.49
N THR A 208 -14.29 -6.68 -22.33
CA THR A 208 -14.82 -5.38 -22.76
C THR A 208 -16.10 -5.56 -23.56
N TRP A 209 -16.12 -6.52 -24.48
CA TRP A 209 -17.31 -6.78 -25.29
C TRP A 209 -18.33 -7.74 -24.64
N HIS A 210 -17.87 -8.58 -23.68
CA HIS A 210 -18.71 -9.51 -22.92
C HIS A 210 -18.53 -9.25 -21.40
N PRO A 211 -18.93 -8.08 -20.90
CA PRO A 211 -18.67 -7.71 -19.52
C PRO A 211 -19.44 -8.59 -18.54
N LEU A 212 -18.78 -8.93 -17.41
CA LEU A 212 -19.40 -9.71 -16.32
C LEU A 212 -20.46 -8.90 -15.54
N ASN A 213 -20.45 -7.58 -15.68
CA ASN A 213 -21.40 -6.65 -15.07
C ASN A 213 -22.19 -5.94 -16.17
N PRO A 214 -23.53 -5.83 -16.05
CA PRO A 214 -24.35 -5.16 -17.06
C PRO A 214 -23.98 -3.68 -17.28
N ASN A 215 -23.37 -3.03 -16.30
CA ASN A 215 -22.90 -1.64 -16.41
C ASN A 215 -21.55 -1.50 -17.13
N GLY A 216 -20.98 -2.58 -17.67
CA GLY A 216 -19.73 -2.54 -18.43
C GLY A 216 -18.55 -3.19 -17.72
N ALA A 217 -17.45 -3.34 -18.44
CA ALA A 217 -16.20 -3.89 -17.94
C ALA A 217 -15.61 -3.00 -16.84
N ALA A 218 -14.88 -3.62 -15.89
CA ALA A 218 -14.28 -2.91 -14.78
C ALA A 218 -12.92 -2.35 -15.18
N ARG A 219 -12.71 -1.05 -15.02
CA ARG A 219 -11.43 -0.39 -15.18
C ARG A 219 -11.10 0.39 -13.90
N ILE A 220 -10.05 0.04 -13.19
CA ILE A 220 -9.73 0.69 -11.93
C ILE A 220 -9.46 2.18 -12.13
N ALA A 221 -9.94 3.02 -11.21
CA ALA A 221 -9.62 4.44 -11.24
C ALA A 221 -8.19 4.67 -10.74
N PHE A 222 -7.52 5.68 -11.30
CA PHE A 222 -6.24 6.13 -10.76
C PHE A 222 -6.37 6.52 -9.29
N GLY A 223 -5.40 6.14 -8.50
CA GLY A 223 -5.45 6.37 -7.06
C GLY A 223 -4.58 5.40 -6.28
N GLN A 224 -4.68 5.48 -4.97
CA GLN A 224 -4.00 4.58 -4.04
C GLN A 224 -5.05 3.83 -3.22
N TYR A 225 -4.91 2.52 -3.10
CA TYR A 225 -5.88 1.65 -2.44
C TYR A 225 -5.18 0.67 -1.51
N LYS A 226 -5.69 0.51 -0.28
CA LYS A 226 -5.28 -0.51 0.69
C LYS A 226 -6.30 -1.65 0.62
N ALA A 227 -6.13 -2.58 -0.33
CA ALA A 227 -7.22 -3.46 -0.68
C ALA A 227 -6.88 -4.94 -0.89
N TRP A 228 -5.62 -5.36 -0.89
CA TRP A 228 -5.24 -6.71 -1.30
C TRP A 228 -4.52 -7.50 -0.21
N VAL A 229 -4.85 -8.79 -0.13
CA VAL A 229 -4.13 -9.77 0.71
C VAL A 229 -3.49 -10.85 -0.14
N VAL A 230 -2.45 -11.50 0.36
CA VAL A 230 -1.91 -12.71 -0.26
C VAL A 230 -2.97 -13.81 -0.20
N GLY A 231 -3.26 -14.42 -1.33
CA GLY A 231 -4.28 -15.48 -1.45
C GLY A 231 -4.21 -16.21 -2.78
N MET A 232 -5.35 -16.74 -3.21
CA MET A 232 -5.49 -17.50 -4.45
C MET A 232 -6.56 -16.87 -5.35
N HIS A 233 -6.22 -16.53 -6.58
CA HIS A 233 -7.20 -16.13 -7.60
C HIS A 233 -7.95 -17.37 -8.09
N ASN A 234 -9.29 -17.34 -8.00
CA ASN A 234 -10.18 -18.44 -8.38
C ASN A 234 -9.81 -19.81 -7.78
N ASN A 235 -9.14 -19.84 -6.62
CA ASN A 235 -8.58 -21.03 -5.98
C ASN A 235 -7.58 -21.83 -6.86
N VAL A 236 -7.05 -21.21 -7.92
CA VAL A 236 -6.18 -21.86 -8.90
C VAL A 236 -4.74 -21.33 -8.85
N GLN A 237 -4.55 -20.02 -8.75
CA GLN A 237 -3.21 -19.46 -8.79
C GLN A 237 -2.92 -18.48 -7.65
N PRO A 238 -1.66 -18.45 -7.15
CA PRO A 238 -1.26 -17.46 -6.16
C PRO A 238 -1.47 -16.03 -6.67
N ALA A 239 -1.95 -15.15 -5.80
CA ALA A 239 -2.30 -13.78 -6.17
C ALA A 239 -2.29 -12.84 -4.95
N LEU A 240 -2.34 -11.55 -5.20
CA LEU A 240 -2.90 -10.60 -4.26
C LEU A 240 -4.40 -10.46 -4.55
N VAL A 241 -5.23 -10.83 -3.58
CA VAL A 241 -6.69 -10.95 -3.74
C VAL A 241 -7.37 -9.75 -3.09
N GLN A 242 -8.29 -9.13 -3.81
CA GLN A 242 -9.07 -8.00 -3.30
C GLN A 242 -9.88 -8.41 -2.06
N ARG A 243 -9.82 -7.59 -1.01
CA ARG A 243 -10.58 -7.73 0.25
C ARG A 243 -11.25 -6.44 0.69
N GLU A 244 -10.76 -5.28 0.20
CA GLU A 244 -11.33 -3.98 0.55
C GLU A 244 -11.75 -3.20 -0.69
N LYS A 245 -12.38 -2.04 -0.46
CA LYS A 245 -13.00 -1.23 -1.52
C LYS A 245 -11.95 -0.70 -2.50
N VAL A 246 -12.31 -0.80 -3.78
CA VAL A 246 -11.65 -0.09 -4.88
C VAL A 246 -12.70 0.68 -5.66
N ARG A 247 -12.26 1.69 -6.40
CA ARG A 247 -13.09 2.52 -7.26
C ARG A 247 -12.85 2.14 -8.72
N LEU A 248 -13.93 1.92 -9.45
CA LEU A 248 -13.90 1.47 -10.84
C LEU A 248 -14.66 2.45 -11.72
N HIS A 249 -14.18 2.64 -12.94
CA HIS A 249 -14.98 3.05 -14.08
C HIS A 249 -15.64 1.83 -14.68
N ARG A 250 -16.90 1.95 -15.09
CA ARG A 250 -17.64 0.92 -15.82
C ARG A 250 -17.74 1.33 -17.27
N ASP A 251 -17.03 0.64 -18.14
CA ASP A 251 -17.02 0.88 -19.58
C ASP A 251 -18.37 0.45 -20.19
N LEU A 252 -19.39 1.32 -20.04
CA LEU A 252 -20.76 1.05 -20.46
C LEU A 252 -20.90 1.07 -22.00
N ASN A 253 -20.15 1.91 -22.68
CA ASN A 253 -20.18 2.04 -24.13
C ASN A 253 -19.27 1.02 -24.83
N ARG A 254 -18.46 0.26 -24.08
CA ARG A 254 -17.57 -0.81 -24.57
C ARG A 254 -16.50 -0.32 -25.54
N ASP A 255 -16.03 0.92 -25.38
CA ASP A 255 -14.98 1.47 -26.22
C ASP A 255 -13.56 1.08 -25.80
N GLY A 256 -13.42 0.44 -24.63
CA GLY A 256 -12.15 -0.02 -24.08
C GLY A 256 -11.32 1.09 -23.43
N PHE A 257 -11.87 2.29 -23.26
CA PHE A 257 -11.17 3.43 -22.69
C PHE A 257 -11.86 3.94 -21.43
N ARG A 258 -11.10 4.57 -20.55
CA ARG A 258 -11.64 5.26 -19.38
C ARG A 258 -12.15 6.64 -19.79
N SER A 259 -13.41 6.91 -19.59
CA SER A 259 -14.02 8.19 -19.91
C SER A 259 -14.66 8.86 -18.69
N LYS A 260 -14.89 10.17 -18.77
CA LYS A 260 -15.61 10.91 -17.73
C LYS A 260 -17.10 10.52 -17.62
N ASN A 261 -17.63 9.91 -18.67
CA ASN A 261 -19.02 9.47 -18.75
C ASN A 261 -19.25 8.06 -18.23
N ASP A 262 -18.16 7.31 -17.94
CA ASP A 262 -18.27 5.99 -17.38
C ASP A 262 -18.87 6.05 -15.98
N PRO A 263 -19.87 5.22 -15.67
CA PRO A 263 -20.37 5.11 -14.31
C PRO A 263 -19.27 4.73 -13.34
N ILE A 264 -19.25 5.37 -12.19
CA ILE A 264 -18.33 5.03 -11.09
C ILE A 264 -18.99 4.00 -10.20
N ASP A 265 -18.25 2.97 -9.87
CA ASP A 265 -18.64 1.89 -8.98
C ASP A 265 -17.60 1.70 -7.88
N ILE A 266 -18.03 1.52 -6.62
CA ILE A 266 -17.15 1.40 -5.47
C ILE A 266 -17.55 0.19 -4.64
N GLY A 267 -16.64 -0.76 -4.47
CA GLY A 267 -16.93 -1.95 -3.68
C GLY A 267 -15.73 -2.86 -3.45
N LYS A 268 -15.94 -3.87 -2.61
CA LYS A 268 -14.91 -4.83 -2.19
C LYS A 268 -15.08 -6.24 -2.74
N THR A 269 -16.13 -6.48 -3.52
CA THR A 269 -16.51 -7.82 -3.98
C THR A 269 -16.33 -8.02 -5.48
N TYR A 270 -15.62 -7.12 -6.15
CA TYR A 270 -15.45 -7.18 -7.62
C TYR A 270 -14.43 -8.21 -8.07
N GLY A 271 -13.58 -8.69 -7.16
CA GLY A 271 -12.52 -9.63 -7.52
C GLY A 271 -11.43 -9.04 -8.38
N ILE A 272 -11.15 -7.72 -8.25
CA ILE A 272 -10.00 -7.06 -8.90
C ILE A 272 -8.73 -7.57 -8.23
N ASN A 273 -8.23 -8.69 -8.70
CA ASN A 273 -7.06 -9.36 -8.15
C ASN A 273 -5.78 -8.98 -8.92
N GLN A 274 -4.63 -9.14 -8.28
CA GLN A 274 -3.33 -9.02 -8.92
C GLN A 274 -2.78 -10.43 -9.15
N HIS A 275 -2.88 -10.90 -10.38
CA HIS A 275 -2.49 -12.26 -10.78
C HIS A 275 -1.64 -12.27 -12.05
N SER A 276 -1.52 -13.37 -12.75
CA SER A 276 -0.82 -13.44 -14.04
C SER A 276 -1.58 -14.29 -15.04
N THR A 277 -0.99 -14.39 -16.22
CA THR A 277 -1.35 -15.39 -17.21
C THR A 277 -1.05 -16.80 -16.72
N ARG A 278 -1.36 -17.83 -17.49
CA ARG A 278 -1.05 -19.23 -17.18
C ARG A 278 0.44 -19.52 -17.40
N PRO A 279 1.00 -20.58 -16.78
CA PRO A 279 2.32 -21.09 -17.14
C PRO A 279 2.42 -21.38 -18.64
N GLY A 280 3.58 -21.10 -19.23
CA GLY A 280 3.84 -21.31 -20.66
C GLY A 280 4.31 -20.03 -21.36
N ALA A 281 4.20 -20.01 -22.66
CA ALA A 281 4.53 -18.84 -23.48
C ALA A 281 3.62 -17.66 -23.13
N PRO A 282 4.17 -16.46 -22.92
CA PRO A 282 3.35 -15.29 -22.61
C PRO A 282 2.48 -14.95 -23.83
N PRO A 283 1.17 -14.66 -23.60
CA PRO A 283 0.26 -14.32 -24.69
C PRO A 283 0.62 -12.98 -25.35
N GLU A 284 0.25 -12.85 -26.61
CA GLU A 284 0.47 -11.60 -27.35
C GLU A 284 -0.48 -10.51 -26.88
N PHE A 285 -1.76 -10.83 -26.69
CA PHE A 285 -2.83 -9.91 -26.28
C PHE A 285 -3.41 -10.25 -24.92
N VAL A 286 -4.12 -9.29 -24.31
CA VAL A 286 -4.75 -9.46 -23.00
C VAL A 286 -5.98 -10.38 -23.09
N ASP A 287 -6.84 -10.16 -24.06
CA ASP A 287 -8.05 -10.96 -24.37
C ASP A 287 -8.88 -11.34 -23.12
N SER A 288 -8.97 -12.65 -22.82
CA SER A 288 -9.72 -13.17 -21.67
C SER A 288 -8.90 -13.29 -20.39
N TYR A 289 -7.67 -12.80 -20.34
CA TYR A 289 -6.85 -12.87 -19.12
C TYR A 289 -7.26 -11.85 -18.07
N SER A 290 -7.87 -10.72 -18.48
CA SER A 290 -8.32 -9.68 -17.56
C SER A 290 -9.77 -9.27 -17.83
N ALA A 291 -10.60 -9.32 -16.77
CA ALA A 291 -11.92 -8.71 -16.72
C ALA A 291 -11.89 -7.37 -15.93
N GLY A 292 -10.70 -6.80 -15.77
CA GLY A 292 -10.38 -5.63 -14.94
C GLY A 292 -9.39 -5.93 -13.82
N CYS A 293 -8.91 -7.18 -13.71
CA CYS A 293 -7.81 -7.56 -12.81
C CYS A 293 -6.48 -6.95 -13.28
N PHE A 294 -5.55 -6.80 -12.34
CA PHE A 294 -4.16 -6.49 -12.67
C PHE A 294 -3.42 -7.77 -13.04
N VAL A 295 -3.07 -7.92 -14.29
CA VAL A 295 -2.51 -9.17 -14.79
C VAL A 295 -1.08 -8.97 -15.26
N GLY A 296 -0.14 -9.67 -14.63
CA GLY A 296 1.24 -9.78 -15.12
C GLY A 296 1.29 -10.66 -16.36
N ARG A 297 1.99 -10.23 -17.41
CA ARG A 297 2.06 -10.96 -18.67
C ARG A 297 2.74 -12.33 -18.55
N ARG A 298 3.66 -12.50 -17.58
CA ARG A 298 4.46 -13.73 -17.42
C ARG A 298 4.24 -14.37 -16.06
N TRP A 299 4.04 -15.67 -16.06
CA TRP A 299 3.85 -16.47 -14.86
C TRP A 299 5.07 -16.47 -13.93
N ASP A 300 6.27 -16.70 -14.46
CA ASP A 300 7.51 -16.73 -13.70
C ASP A 300 7.83 -15.38 -13.02
N TRP A 301 7.58 -14.27 -13.69
CA TRP A 301 7.73 -12.94 -13.12
C TRP A 301 6.72 -12.67 -12.01
N HIS A 302 5.50 -13.16 -12.18
CA HIS A 302 4.48 -13.04 -11.14
C HIS A 302 4.85 -13.79 -9.86
N LEU A 303 5.41 -15.00 -9.98
CA LEU A 303 5.90 -15.74 -8.80
C LEU A 303 7.04 -14.97 -8.10
N SER A 304 7.94 -14.36 -8.88
CA SER A 304 9.00 -13.50 -8.35
C SER A 304 8.43 -12.27 -7.65
N PHE A 305 7.45 -11.59 -8.25
CA PHE A 305 6.72 -10.49 -7.63
C PHE A 305 6.11 -10.90 -6.29
N LEU A 306 5.38 -12.01 -6.24
CA LEU A 306 4.79 -12.49 -4.98
C LEU A 306 5.83 -12.84 -3.93
N ASN A 307 6.96 -13.41 -4.33
CA ASN A 307 8.06 -13.70 -3.41
C ASN A 307 8.66 -12.42 -2.81
N ILE A 308 8.78 -11.35 -3.61
CA ILE A 308 9.28 -10.04 -3.16
C ILE A 308 8.28 -9.40 -2.19
N VAL A 309 7.00 -9.30 -2.54
CA VAL A 309 6.01 -8.66 -1.66
C VAL A 309 5.78 -9.44 -0.37
N LYS A 310 5.96 -10.76 -0.38
CA LYS A 310 5.91 -11.58 0.85
C LYS A 310 7.08 -11.35 1.79
N GLN A 311 8.19 -10.73 1.35
CA GLN A 311 9.30 -10.34 2.22
C GLN A 311 9.03 -9.02 2.97
N ASP A 312 7.97 -8.32 2.62
CA ASP A 312 7.55 -7.10 3.33
C ASP A 312 7.34 -7.37 4.81
N GLU A 313 7.95 -6.56 5.68
CA GLU A 313 7.91 -6.76 7.13
C GLU A 313 6.50 -6.76 7.67
N ARG A 314 5.60 -5.92 7.13
CA ARG A 314 4.20 -5.85 7.54
C ARG A 314 3.49 -7.19 7.32
N TYR A 315 3.76 -7.84 6.18
CA TYR A 315 3.24 -9.18 5.89
C TYR A 315 3.93 -10.27 6.73
N GLN A 316 5.22 -10.13 7.00
CA GLN A 316 5.93 -11.09 7.85
C GLN A 316 5.36 -11.09 9.29
N GLN A 317 5.01 -9.94 9.81
CA GLN A 317 4.41 -9.77 11.15
C GLN A 317 2.91 -10.06 11.19
N ASN A 318 2.19 -9.85 10.07
CA ASN A 318 0.75 -10.09 9.96
C ASN A 318 0.40 -10.72 8.62
N ARG A 319 0.16 -12.03 8.58
CA ARG A 319 -0.18 -12.76 7.34
C ARG A 319 -1.51 -12.33 6.71
N GLY A 320 -2.37 -11.63 7.45
CA GLY A 320 -3.59 -10.97 6.96
C GLY A 320 -3.38 -9.52 6.50
N TYR A 321 -2.12 -9.07 6.35
CA TYR A 321 -1.79 -7.70 5.97
C TYR A 321 -2.45 -7.31 4.63
N LEU A 322 -3.08 -6.12 4.63
CA LEU A 322 -3.67 -5.50 3.43
C LEU A 322 -2.61 -4.66 2.72
N PHE A 323 -2.15 -5.12 1.57
CA PHE A 323 -1.21 -4.39 0.73
C PHE A 323 -1.86 -3.17 0.10
N ILE A 324 -1.07 -2.09 0.05
CA ILE A 324 -1.39 -0.88 -0.71
C ILE A 324 -0.84 -1.04 -2.12
N SER A 325 -1.67 -0.72 -3.12
CA SER A 325 -1.22 -0.53 -4.50
C SER A 325 -1.67 0.84 -5.01
N THR A 326 -0.78 1.49 -5.76
CA THR A 326 -1.00 2.79 -6.38
C THR A 326 -1.11 2.60 -7.89
N ILE A 327 -2.14 3.14 -8.51
CA ILE A 327 -2.36 3.09 -9.96
C ILE A 327 -2.26 4.51 -10.49
N ILE A 328 -1.36 4.72 -11.44
CA ILE A 328 -1.04 6.05 -11.98
C ILE A 328 -0.99 6.06 -13.49
N PRO A 329 -1.39 7.14 -14.16
CA PRO A 329 -1.19 7.31 -15.59
C PRO A 329 0.29 7.59 -15.89
N GLY A 330 0.82 6.97 -16.93
CA GLY A 330 2.22 7.15 -17.32
C GLY A 330 2.53 8.56 -17.83
N ASP A 331 1.56 9.15 -18.52
CA ASP A 331 1.66 10.50 -19.12
C ASP A 331 1.64 11.64 -18.09
N ASP A 332 1.21 11.38 -16.86
CA ASP A 332 1.20 12.35 -15.76
C ASP A 332 2.49 12.32 -14.88
N LEU A 333 3.42 11.40 -15.19
CA LEU A 333 4.71 11.31 -14.49
C LEU A 333 5.63 12.47 -14.86
N PRO A 334 6.25 13.17 -13.87
CA PRO A 334 7.13 14.32 -14.10
C PRO A 334 8.44 13.96 -14.80
#